data_07775593e76d62f1db3d9dd7d28347fd
#
_entry.id   07775593e76d62f1db3d9dd7d28347fd
#
_cell.length_a   1.000
_cell.length_b   1.000
_cell.length_c   1.000
_cell.angle_alpha   90.00
_cell.angle_beta   90.00
_cell.angle_gamma   90.00
#
_symmetry.space_group_name_H-M   'P 1'
#
loop_
_entity.id
_entity.type
_entity.pdbx_description
1 polymer ?
#
loop_
_entity_poly.entity_id
_entity_poly.type
_entity_poly.pdbx_seq_one_letter_code
_entity_poly.pdbx_strand_id
1 'polypeptide(L)'
;MTPQGVYDTNVIVSALLKPGSIPASLVALAMEGSVRLFLTPEILEEYREVLKRPRFGFDPGAVEAFLHDIEKAAVLVYPAKRARSALDEPDNRFLECAEEAKAHYLVTGNKKHFPFSEFKGTQIVSPAEFAALIFPGS
;
A
#
# COMPACT_ATOMS: atom_id res chain seq x y z
N MET A 1 -5.03 17.78 7.99
CA MET A 1 -4.52 17.37 6.68
C MET A 1 -4.65 15.86 6.53
N THR A 2 -5.16 15.39 5.41
CA THR A 2 -5.33 13.96 5.18
C THR A 2 -3.98 13.30 4.89
N PRO A 3 -3.58 12.27 5.64
CA PRO A 3 -2.35 11.54 5.33
C PRO A 3 -2.42 10.93 3.93
N GLN A 4 -1.29 10.90 3.24
CA GLN A 4 -1.19 10.38 1.87
C GLN A 4 -0.19 9.24 1.86
N GLY A 5 -0.59 8.11 1.29
CA GLY A 5 0.26 6.93 1.31
C GLY A 5 0.09 5.99 0.14
N VAL A 6 1.09 5.13 0.00
CA VAL A 6 1.09 3.99 -0.90
C VAL A 6 1.28 2.76 -0.01
N TYR A 7 0.46 1.73 -0.19
CA TYR A 7 0.56 0.50 0.62
C TYR A 7 1.19 -0.61 -0.21
N ASP A 8 2.30 -1.15 0.30
CA ASP A 8 2.91 -2.35 -0.26
C ASP A 8 1.92 -3.52 -0.15
N THR A 9 2.03 -4.48 -1.06
CA THR A 9 1.14 -5.64 -1.13
C THR A 9 1.06 -6.40 0.19
N ASN A 10 2.17 -6.51 0.93
CA ASN A 10 2.16 -7.23 2.20
C ASN A 10 1.23 -6.59 3.25
N VAL A 11 1.02 -5.28 3.18
CA VAL A 11 0.07 -4.59 4.07
C VAL A 11 -1.36 -5.04 3.75
N ILE A 12 -1.68 -5.15 2.47
CA ILE A 12 -3.01 -5.59 2.00
C ILE A 12 -3.25 -7.05 2.41
N VAL A 13 -2.27 -7.91 2.18
CA VAL A 13 -2.37 -9.34 2.56
C VAL A 13 -2.60 -9.47 4.06
N SER A 14 -1.78 -8.79 4.86
CA SER A 14 -1.90 -8.84 6.33
C SER A 14 -3.26 -8.35 6.81
N ALA A 15 -3.79 -7.31 6.18
CA ALA A 15 -5.10 -6.77 6.54
C ALA A 15 -6.20 -7.81 6.34
N LEU A 16 -6.17 -8.54 5.24
CA LEU A 16 -7.19 -9.54 4.94
C LEU A 16 -7.01 -10.82 5.75
N LEU A 17 -5.77 -11.17 6.09
CA LEU A 17 -5.50 -12.37 6.91
C LEU A 17 -5.85 -12.18 8.38
N LYS A 18 -5.73 -10.96 8.91
CA LYS A 18 -5.93 -10.69 10.34
C LYS A 18 -6.85 -9.49 10.55
N PRO A 19 -8.17 -9.70 10.53
CA PRO A 19 -9.11 -8.64 10.93
C PRO A 19 -8.77 -8.15 12.34
N GLY A 20 -8.86 -6.85 12.57
CA GLY A 20 -8.52 -6.26 13.86
C GLY A 20 -7.05 -5.91 14.03
N SER A 21 -6.20 -6.22 13.06
CA SER A 21 -4.78 -5.87 13.09
C SER A 21 -4.56 -4.41 12.67
N ILE A 22 -3.34 -3.91 12.90
CA ILE A 22 -2.97 -2.56 12.43
C ILE A 22 -3.12 -2.44 10.92
N PRO A 23 -2.59 -3.37 10.09
CA PRO A 23 -2.82 -3.29 8.64
C PRO A 23 -4.30 -3.24 8.26
N ALA A 24 -5.16 -4.02 8.95
CA ALA A 24 -6.59 -3.99 8.69
C ALA A 24 -7.19 -2.62 8.97
N SER A 25 -6.77 -1.97 10.06
CA SER A 25 -7.20 -0.61 10.38
C SER A 25 -6.76 0.39 9.33
N LEU A 26 -5.52 0.26 8.84
CA LEU A 26 -4.99 1.17 7.81
C LEU A 26 -5.75 1.02 6.49
N VAL A 27 -6.12 -0.21 6.12
CA VAL A 27 -6.94 -0.45 4.92
C VAL A 27 -8.33 0.14 5.09
N ALA A 28 -8.94 -0.03 6.27
CA ALA A 28 -10.24 0.56 6.56
C ALA A 28 -10.20 2.10 6.44
N LEU A 29 -9.13 2.74 6.93
CA LEU A 29 -8.97 4.19 6.81
C LEU A 29 -8.86 4.62 5.35
N ALA A 30 -8.18 3.83 4.51
CA ALA A 30 -8.10 4.11 3.08
C ALA A 30 -9.46 3.96 2.41
N MET A 31 -10.22 2.94 2.79
CA MET A 31 -11.56 2.70 2.24
C MET A 31 -12.53 3.83 2.56
N GLU A 32 -12.41 4.45 3.73
CA GLU A 32 -13.29 5.54 4.13
C GLU A 32 -12.77 6.93 3.76
N GLY A 33 -11.58 7.01 3.15
CA GLY A 33 -10.98 8.28 2.72
C GLY A 33 -10.24 9.05 3.80
N SER A 34 -10.07 8.47 4.99
CA SER A 34 -9.29 9.10 6.07
C SER A 34 -7.79 9.04 5.82
N VAL A 35 -7.36 8.10 4.98
CA VAL A 35 -6.03 8.08 4.38
C VAL A 35 -6.24 8.17 2.87
N ARG A 36 -5.54 9.09 2.21
CA ARG A 36 -5.56 9.15 0.75
C ARG A 36 -4.58 8.14 0.21
N LEU A 37 -5.10 7.04 -0.31
CA LEU A 37 -4.30 5.96 -0.87
C LEU A 37 -4.10 6.20 -2.36
N PHE A 38 -2.86 6.06 -2.83
CA PHE A 38 -2.54 6.13 -4.25
C PHE A 38 -2.24 4.74 -4.78
N LEU A 39 -2.74 4.46 -5.97
CA LEU A 39 -2.52 3.20 -6.67
C LEU A 39 -2.12 3.47 -8.12
N THR A 40 -1.48 2.48 -8.73
CA THR A 40 -1.30 2.43 -10.17
C THR A 40 -2.02 1.18 -10.69
N PRO A 41 -2.30 1.10 -11.99
CA PRO A 41 -2.83 -0.17 -12.55
C PRO A 41 -1.93 -1.36 -12.27
N GLU A 42 -0.60 -1.18 -12.29
CA GLU A 42 0.35 -2.25 -12.02
C GLU A 42 0.29 -2.71 -10.56
N ILE A 43 0.16 -1.79 -9.61
CA ILE A 43 0.02 -2.13 -8.20
C ILE A 43 -1.29 -2.90 -7.97
N LEU A 44 -2.38 -2.43 -8.56
CA LEU A 44 -3.66 -3.10 -8.42
C LEU A 44 -3.61 -4.53 -8.97
N GLU A 45 -2.92 -4.72 -10.09
CA GLU A 45 -2.72 -6.05 -10.67
C GLU A 45 -1.85 -6.94 -9.76
N GLU A 46 -0.82 -6.37 -9.12
CA GLU A 46 -0.03 -7.13 -8.17
C GLU A 46 -0.86 -7.54 -6.96
N TYR A 47 -1.69 -6.66 -6.42
CA TYR A 47 -2.61 -7.02 -5.34
C TYR A 47 -3.48 -8.21 -5.77
N ARG A 48 -4.05 -8.15 -6.98
CA ARG A 48 -4.92 -9.22 -7.50
C ARG A 48 -4.16 -10.55 -7.59
N GLU A 49 -2.99 -10.54 -8.19
CA GLU A 49 -2.19 -11.75 -8.39
C GLU A 49 -1.82 -12.37 -7.04
N VAL A 50 -1.34 -11.58 -6.10
CA VAL A 50 -0.91 -12.08 -4.80
C VAL A 50 -2.09 -12.58 -3.97
N LEU A 51 -3.20 -11.82 -3.92
CA LEU A 51 -4.37 -12.19 -3.12
C LEU A 51 -5.06 -13.46 -3.63
N LYS A 52 -4.89 -13.80 -4.89
CA LYS A 52 -5.49 -15.01 -5.46
C LYS A 52 -4.59 -16.24 -5.32
N ARG A 53 -3.42 -16.12 -4.69
CA ARG A 53 -2.54 -17.28 -4.47
C ARG A 53 -3.22 -18.30 -3.57
N PRO A 54 -3.19 -19.60 -3.94
CA PRO A 54 -3.90 -20.64 -3.18
C PRO A 54 -3.53 -20.71 -1.71
N ARG A 55 -2.30 -20.38 -1.34
CA ARG A 55 -1.83 -20.46 0.04
C ARG A 55 -2.61 -19.56 1.00
N PHE A 56 -3.26 -18.51 0.50
CA PHE A 56 -4.05 -17.62 1.36
C PHE A 56 -5.50 -18.07 1.53
N GLY A 57 -6.01 -18.88 0.62
CA GLY A 57 -7.35 -19.43 0.70
C GLY A 57 -8.48 -18.42 0.57
N PHE A 58 -8.21 -17.24 0.02
CA PHE A 58 -9.26 -16.24 -0.17
C PHE A 58 -10.17 -16.63 -1.33
N ASP A 59 -11.47 -16.40 -1.17
CA ASP A 59 -12.43 -16.59 -2.25
C ASP A 59 -12.16 -15.60 -3.39
N PRO A 60 -11.98 -16.07 -4.65
CA PRO A 60 -11.68 -15.16 -5.75
C PRO A 60 -12.71 -14.07 -5.98
N GLY A 61 -14.01 -14.37 -5.78
CA GLY A 61 -15.04 -13.36 -5.89
C GLY A 61 -14.93 -12.28 -4.83
N ALA A 62 -14.60 -12.67 -3.61
CA ALA A 62 -14.39 -11.73 -2.51
C ALA A 62 -13.16 -10.86 -2.77
N VAL A 63 -12.10 -11.42 -3.37
CA VAL A 63 -10.91 -10.66 -3.74
C VAL A 63 -11.27 -9.59 -4.78
N GLU A 64 -12.04 -9.95 -5.81
CA GLU A 64 -12.43 -8.97 -6.84
C GLU A 64 -13.31 -7.87 -6.25
N ALA A 65 -14.22 -8.20 -5.34
CA ALA A 65 -15.06 -7.20 -4.68
C ALA A 65 -14.20 -6.24 -3.85
N PHE A 66 -13.23 -6.77 -3.11
CA PHE A 66 -12.30 -5.95 -2.33
C PHE A 66 -11.49 -5.02 -3.23
N LEU A 67 -10.96 -5.54 -4.35
CA LEU A 67 -10.16 -4.75 -5.27
C LEU A 67 -10.98 -3.65 -5.93
N HIS A 68 -12.24 -3.94 -6.26
CA HIS A 68 -13.14 -2.94 -6.79
C HIS A 68 -13.35 -1.80 -5.78
N ASP A 69 -13.58 -2.15 -4.52
CA ASP A 69 -13.81 -1.17 -3.47
C ASP A 69 -12.58 -0.31 -3.20
N ILE A 70 -11.39 -0.92 -3.15
CA ILE A 70 -10.16 -0.17 -2.87
C ILE A 70 -9.79 0.73 -4.05
N GLU A 71 -9.99 0.26 -5.28
CA GLU A 71 -9.77 1.08 -6.47
C GLU A 71 -10.67 2.30 -6.46
N LYS A 72 -11.93 2.11 -6.10
CA LYS A 72 -12.92 3.17 -6.05
C LYS A 72 -12.60 4.22 -5.00
N ALA A 73 -12.03 3.80 -3.87
CA ALA A 73 -11.67 4.69 -2.76
C ALA A 73 -10.34 5.40 -2.99
N ALA A 74 -9.44 4.82 -3.77
CA ALA A 74 -8.09 5.32 -3.97
C ALA A 74 -8.02 6.31 -5.14
N VAL A 75 -6.86 6.97 -5.25
CA VAL A 75 -6.57 7.84 -6.40
C VAL A 75 -5.62 7.06 -7.32
N LEU A 76 -6.01 6.83 -8.57
CA LEU A 76 -5.15 6.21 -9.56
C LEU A 76 -4.19 7.24 -10.14
N VAL A 77 -2.92 6.87 -10.20
CA VAL A 77 -1.88 7.68 -10.84
C VAL A 77 -1.15 6.85 -11.89
N TYR A 78 -0.51 7.54 -12.82
CA TYR A 78 0.15 6.90 -13.97
C TYR A 78 1.59 7.43 -14.04
N PRO A 79 2.55 6.70 -13.44
CA PRO A 79 3.92 7.17 -13.34
C PRO A 79 4.57 7.43 -14.70
N ALA A 80 5.25 8.55 -14.83
CA ALA A 80 6.00 8.89 -16.03
C ALA A 80 7.40 8.29 -16.02
N LYS A 81 7.92 7.93 -14.85
CA LYS A 81 9.31 7.47 -14.66
C LYS A 81 9.36 6.08 -14.07
N ARG A 82 10.38 5.31 -14.47
CA ARG A 82 10.68 4.02 -13.88
C ARG A 82 11.71 4.17 -12.76
N ALA A 83 11.46 3.49 -11.64
CA ALA A 83 12.39 3.42 -10.52
C ALA A 83 13.19 2.12 -10.60
N ARG A 84 14.43 2.14 -10.10
CA ARG A 84 15.33 0.96 -10.08
C ARG A 84 16.08 0.89 -8.75
N SER A 85 15.53 1.50 -7.71
CA SER A 85 16.23 1.68 -6.44
C SER A 85 15.90 0.64 -5.39
N ALA A 86 14.79 -0.11 -5.54
CA ALA A 86 14.44 -1.18 -4.62
C ALA A 86 15.30 -2.42 -4.86
N LEU A 87 15.51 -3.22 -3.79
CA LEU A 87 16.29 -4.45 -3.88
C LEU A 87 15.58 -5.53 -4.72
N ASP A 88 14.25 -5.54 -4.68
CA ASP A 88 13.42 -6.46 -5.44
C ASP A 88 12.70 -5.66 -6.52
N GLU A 89 12.84 -6.06 -7.79
CA GLU A 89 12.32 -5.29 -8.93
C GLU A 89 10.82 -4.95 -8.83
N PRO A 90 9.93 -5.89 -8.45
CA PRO A 90 8.51 -5.54 -8.34
C PRO A 90 8.22 -4.41 -7.35
N ASP A 91 9.05 -4.24 -6.33
CA ASP A 91 8.86 -3.18 -5.33
C ASP A 91 9.07 -1.79 -5.90
N ASN A 92 9.76 -1.67 -7.03
CA ASN A 92 9.93 -0.39 -7.70
C ASN A 92 8.60 0.22 -8.15
N ARG A 93 7.57 -0.59 -8.36
CA ARG A 93 6.24 -0.08 -8.75
C ARG A 93 5.65 0.79 -7.65
N PHE A 94 5.93 0.48 -6.38
CA PHE A 94 5.47 1.30 -5.26
C PHE A 94 6.23 2.63 -5.17
N LEU A 95 7.54 2.60 -5.45
CA LEU A 95 8.35 3.82 -5.50
C LEU A 95 7.91 4.75 -6.62
N GLU A 96 7.60 4.19 -7.78
CA GLU A 96 7.12 4.96 -8.93
C GLU A 96 5.79 5.64 -8.60
N CYS A 97 4.90 4.92 -7.95
CA CYS A 97 3.61 5.47 -7.53
C CYS A 97 3.80 6.61 -6.54
N ALA A 98 4.65 6.40 -5.54
CA ALA A 98 4.91 7.40 -4.51
C ALA A 98 5.51 8.67 -5.11
N GLU A 99 6.44 8.53 -6.04
CA GLU A 99 7.07 9.67 -6.69
C GLU A 99 6.05 10.45 -7.54
N GLU A 100 5.27 9.75 -8.36
CA GLU A 100 4.28 10.39 -9.23
C GLU A 100 3.21 11.12 -8.40
N ALA A 101 2.74 10.50 -7.33
CA ALA A 101 1.71 11.06 -6.47
C ALA A 101 2.26 12.09 -5.49
N LYS A 102 3.59 12.18 -5.34
CA LYS A 102 4.24 12.96 -4.29
C LYS A 102 3.68 12.57 -2.92
N ALA A 103 3.52 11.27 -2.71
CA ALA A 103 2.96 10.74 -1.47
C ALA A 103 3.95 10.94 -0.32
N HIS A 104 3.41 11.20 0.87
CA HIS A 104 4.25 11.41 2.06
C HIS A 104 4.84 10.10 2.57
N TYR A 105 4.13 8.99 2.42
CA TYR A 105 4.52 7.72 3.02
C TYR A 105 4.36 6.54 2.06
N LEU A 106 5.29 5.61 2.14
CA LEU A 106 5.15 4.27 1.59
C LEU A 106 5.15 3.31 2.77
N VAL A 107 4.03 2.63 2.98
CA VAL A 107 3.83 1.73 4.12
C VAL A 107 4.13 0.30 3.68
N THR A 108 5.08 -0.34 4.35
CA THR A 108 5.50 -1.69 4.02
C THR A 108 5.76 -2.50 5.29
N GLY A 109 5.33 -3.77 5.28
CA GLY A 109 5.64 -4.73 6.34
C GLY A 109 7.07 -5.28 6.23
N ASN A 110 7.81 -4.91 5.17
CA ASN A 110 9.16 -5.42 4.96
C ASN A 110 10.08 -4.29 4.48
N LYS A 111 10.53 -3.45 5.43
CA LYS A 111 11.41 -2.32 5.13
C LYS A 111 12.76 -2.76 4.56
N LYS A 112 13.13 -4.03 4.74
CA LYS A 112 14.41 -4.56 4.21
C LYS A 112 14.45 -4.59 2.68
N HIS A 113 13.30 -4.57 2.02
CA HIS A 113 13.23 -4.51 0.56
C HIS A 113 13.66 -3.15 0.00
N PHE A 114 13.72 -2.13 0.86
CA PHE A 114 14.10 -0.78 0.45
C PHE A 114 15.39 -0.40 1.16
N PRO A 115 16.47 -0.06 0.43
CA PRO A 115 17.78 0.22 1.03
C PRO A 115 17.91 1.63 1.60
N PHE A 116 16.80 2.31 1.85
CA PHE A 116 16.77 3.69 2.33
C PHE A 116 15.50 3.92 3.15
N SER A 117 15.52 4.95 4.01
CA SER A 117 14.35 5.33 4.83
C SER A 117 13.47 6.39 4.16
N GLU A 118 13.98 7.00 3.10
CA GLU A 118 13.25 8.02 2.34
C GLU A 118 13.60 7.90 0.87
N PHE A 119 12.60 8.11 0.00
CA PHE A 119 12.80 8.10 -1.45
C PHE A 119 12.08 9.32 -2.03
N LYS A 120 12.88 10.30 -2.48
CA LYS A 120 12.35 11.51 -3.16
C LYS A 120 11.21 12.18 -2.39
N GLY A 121 11.40 12.33 -1.08
CA GLY A 121 10.43 12.98 -0.22
C GLY A 121 9.39 12.06 0.40
N THR A 122 9.33 10.80 -0.02
CA THR A 122 8.43 9.80 0.56
C THR A 122 9.16 9.02 1.66
N GLN A 123 8.60 8.99 2.87
CA GLN A 123 9.17 8.22 3.97
C GLN A 123 8.71 6.78 3.88
N ILE A 124 9.66 5.84 4.05
CA ILE A 124 9.37 4.41 4.07
C ILE A 124 9.11 4.02 5.53
N VAL A 125 7.90 3.58 5.83
CA VAL A 125 7.48 3.30 7.21
C VAL A 125 6.79 1.94 7.31
N SER A 126 6.84 1.35 8.52
CA SER A 126 6.07 0.15 8.82
C SER A 126 4.60 0.52 9.10
N PRO A 127 3.69 -0.46 9.08
CA PRO A 127 2.29 -0.19 9.48
C PRO A 127 2.20 0.41 10.88
N ALA A 128 2.97 -0.09 11.85
CA ALA A 128 2.95 0.43 13.21
C ALA A 128 3.48 1.87 13.27
N GLU A 129 4.55 2.16 12.54
CA GLU A 129 5.09 3.52 12.46
C GLU A 129 4.09 4.48 11.84
N PHE A 130 3.43 4.06 10.77
CA PHE A 130 2.43 4.88 10.09
C PHE A 130 1.23 5.14 11.01
N ALA A 131 0.75 4.10 11.69
CA ALA A 131 -0.35 4.24 12.65
C ALA A 131 0.01 5.25 13.75
N ALA A 132 1.23 5.19 14.27
CA ALA A 132 1.69 6.13 15.30
C ALA A 132 1.72 7.58 14.78
N LEU A 133 2.06 7.76 13.51
CA LEU A 133 2.10 9.10 12.90
C LEU A 133 0.72 9.69 12.68
N ILE A 134 -0.26 8.87 12.29
CA ILE A 134 -1.62 9.37 11.99
C ILE A 134 -2.56 9.34 13.19
N PHE A 135 -2.19 8.63 14.27
CA PHE A 135 -2.93 8.61 15.53
C PHE A 135 -2.01 9.03 16.68
N PRO A 136 -1.56 10.31 16.71
CA PRO A 136 -0.65 10.77 17.76
C PRO A 136 -1.31 10.64 19.13
N GLY A 137 -0.56 10.11 20.10
CA GLY A 137 -1.06 9.93 21.47
C GLY A 137 -1.81 8.62 21.71
N SER A 138 -1.84 7.73 20.70
CA SER A 138 -2.48 6.41 20.84
C SER A 138 -1.54 5.40 21.47
#